data_3522cd7807ecd7a2e5483b646f63d66d
#
_entry.id   3522cd7807ecd7a2e5483b646f63d66d
#
_cell.length_a   1.000
_cell.length_b   1.000
_cell.length_c   1.000
_cell.angle_alpha   90.00
_cell.angle_beta   90.00
_cell.angle_gamma   90.00
#
_symmetry.space_group_name_H-M   'P 1'
#
loop_
_entity.id
_entity.type
_entity.pdbx_description
1 polymer ?
#
loop_
_entity_poly.entity_id
_entity_poly.type
_entity_poly.pdbx_seq_one_letter_code
_entity_poly.pdbx_strand_id
1 'polypeptide(L)'
;MSLWNWFGSKKLKECEEKVRLEPENPQCYFELGTEYEQRGQYDKAIESFEQTLKLSPRSAETHFNLGVLYETIQNGRQAIFHMVQAGNLFSERNDAENKDKARKKLKTYYKQFNYQPGDPPSTL
;
A
#
# COMPACT_ATOMS: atom_id res chain seq x y z
N MET A 1 -28.37 8.27 11.26
CA MET A 1 -27.20 7.84 10.46
C MET A 1 -27.02 8.82 9.31
N SER A 2 -25.81 9.31 9.09
CA SER A 2 -25.56 10.26 8.01
C SER A 2 -25.56 9.56 6.65
N LEU A 3 -25.91 10.33 5.60
CA LEU A 3 -25.89 9.84 4.23
C LEU A 3 -24.48 9.35 3.84
N TRP A 4 -23.46 10.01 4.36
CA TRP A 4 -22.06 9.65 4.18
C TRP A 4 -21.78 8.22 4.65
N ASN A 5 -22.22 7.84 5.86
CA ASN A 5 -22.01 6.48 6.39
C ASN A 5 -22.71 5.42 5.53
N TRP A 6 -23.88 5.76 5.00
CA TRP A 6 -24.63 4.85 4.13
C TRP A 6 -23.85 4.56 2.83
N PHE A 7 -23.34 5.60 2.17
CA PHE A 7 -22.57 5.44 0.92
C PHE A 7 -21.24 4.69 1.18
N GLY A 8 -20.55 4.99 2.28
CA GLY A 8 -19.33 4.29 2.64
C GLY A 8 -19.56 2.80 2.83
N SER A 9 -20.60 2.44 3.57
CA SER A 9 -20.95 1.03 3.81
C SER A 9 -21.32 0.31 2.53
N LYS A 10 -22.02 0.98 1.62
CA LYS A 10 -22.39 0.41 0.32
C LYS A 10 -21.15 0.09 -0.52
N LYS A 11 -20.22 1.05 -0.61
CA LYS A 11 -18.97 0.87 -1.37
C LYS A 11 -18.14 -0.27 -0.84
N LEU A 12 -18.00 -0.38 0.48
CA LEU A 12 -17.26 -1.48 1.09
C LEU A 12 -17.88 -2.83 0.74
N LYS A 13 -19.20 -2.95 0.84
CA LYS A 13 -19.90 -4.19 0.50
C LYS A 13 -19.72 -4.56 -0.98
N GLU A 14 -19.73 -3.56 -1.86
CA GLU A 14 -19.48 -3.78 -3.29
C GLU A 14 -18.07 -4.32 -3.53
N CYS A 15 -17.06 -3.77 -2.86
CA CYS A 15 -15.68 -4.25 -2.97
C CYS A 15 -15.54 -5.68 -2.43
N GLU A 16 -16.17 -5.98 -1.29
CA GLU A 16 -16.16 -7.32 -0.70
C GLU A 16 -16.80 -8.34 -1.65
N GLU A 17 -17.90 -7.95 -2.29
CA GLU A 17 -18.60 -8.80 -3.25
C GLU A 17 -17.75 -9.06 -4.49
N LYS A 18 -17.05 -8.05 -5.01
CA LYS A 18 -16.15 -8.22 -6.15
C LYS A 18 -15.04 -9.23 -5.85
N VAL A 19 -14.46 -9.15 -4.66
CA VAL A 19 -13.43 -10.11 -4.23
C VAL A 19 -13.99 -11.52 -4.16
N ARG A 20 -15.22 -11.67 -3.64
CA ARG A 20 -15.88 -12.97 -3.56
C ARG A 20 -16.14 -13.57 -4.93
N LEU A 21 -16.55 -12.74 -5.90
CA LEU A 21 -16.87 -13.18 -7.26
C LEU A 21 -15.62 -13.39 -8.12
N GLU A 22 -14.56 -12.64 -7.87
CA GLU A 22 -13.32 -12.67 -8.66
C GLU A 22 -12.09 -12.81 -7.77
N PRO A 23 -11.94 -13.96 -7.06
CA PRO A 23 -10.87 -14.14 -6.08
C PRO A 23 -9.45 -14.17 -6.67
N GLU A 24 -9.31 -14.29 -7.99
CA GLU A 24 -8.04 -14.28 -8.68
C GLU A 24 -7.72 -12.93 -9.34
N ASN A 25 -8.58 -11.92 -9.15
CA ASN A 25 -8.38 -10.61 -9.74
C ASN A 25 -7.69 -9.66 -8.75
N PRO A 26 -6.41 -9.31 -8.99
CA PRO A 26 -5.69 -8.43 -8.05
C PRO A 26 -6.30 -7.04 -7.91
N GLN A 27 -6.94 -6.53 -8.95
CA GLN A 27 -7.58 -5.22 -8.90
C GLN A 27 -8.71 -5.16 -7.87
N CYS A 28 -9.44 -6.25 -7.69
CA CYS A 28 -10.51 -6.32 -6.69
C CYS A 28 -9.96 -6.17 -5.27
N TYR A 29 -8.83 -6.83 -4.97
CA TYR A 29 -8.18 -6.70 -3.66
C TYR A 29 -7.56 -5.32 -3.47
N PHE A 30 -7.01 -4.74 -4.54
CA PHE A 30 -6.47 -3.38 -4.49
C PHE A 30 -7.55 -2.36 -4.13
N GLU A 31 -8.70 -2.44 -4.77
CA GLU A 31 -9.84 -1.56 -4.48
C GLU A 31 -10.34 -1.76 -3.05
N LEU A 32 -10.42 -3.01 -2.60
CA LEU A 32 -10.84 -3.32 -1.23
C LEU A 32 -9.86 -2.74 -0.22
N GLY A 33 -8.55 -2.88 -0.46
CA GLY A 33 -7.51 -2.31 0.39
C GLY A 33 -7.64 -0.79 0.49
N THR A 34 -7.85 -0.13 -0.64
CA THR A 34 -8.04 1.33 -0.68
C THR A 34 -9.25 1.74 0.14
N GLU A 35 -10.35 0.99 0.03
CA GLU A 35 -11.56 1.28 0.79
C GLU A 35 -11.33 1.13 2.30
N TYR A 36 -10.66 0.05 2.73
CA TYR A 36 -10.31 -0.13 4.14
C TYR A 36 -9.39 0.99 4.64
N GLU A 37 -8.41 1.40 3.83
CA GLU A 37 -7.50 2.50 4.19
C GLU A 37 -8.27 3.79 4.45
N GLN A 38 -9.17 4.15 3.55
CA GLN A 38 -9.99 5.36 3.68
C GLN A 38 -10.87 5.33 4.93
N ARG A 39 -11.21 4.16 5.41
CA ARG A 39 -12.03 3.96 6.61
C ARG A 39 -11.19 3.85 7.87
N GLY A 40 -9.87 3.95 7.77
CA GLY A 40 -8.96 3.81 8.91
C GLY A 40 -8.80 2.38 9.41
N GLN A 41 -9.27 1.38 8.66
CA GLN A 41 -9.12 -0.03 9.00
C GLN A 41 -7.81 -0.55 8.41
N TYR A 42 -6.70 -0.12 9.01
CA TYR A 42 -5.37 -0.31 8.44
C TYR A 42 -4.94 -1.77 8.37
N ASP A 43 -5.26 -2.58 9.38
CA ASP A 43 -4.92 -4.01 9.36
C ASP A 43 -5.58 -4.73 8.20
N LYS A 44 -6.85 -4.46 7.95
CA LYS A 44 -7.59 -5.05 6.84
C LYS A 44 -7.11 -4.53 5.49
N ALA A 45 -6.71 -3.25 5.42
CA ALA A 45 -6.12 -2.68 4.22
C ALA A 45 -4.81 -3.39 3.87
N ILE A 46 -3.95 -3.62 4.86
CA ILE A 46 -2.69 -4.33 4.67
C ILE A 46 -2.94 -5.74 4.14
N GLU A 47 -3.86 -6.49 4.76
CA GLU A 47 -4.23 -7.82 4.29
C GLU A 47 -4.67 -7.82 2.83
N SER A 48 -5.52 -6.87 2.45
CA SER A 48 -6.02 -6.76 1.08
C SER A 48 -4.91 -6.43 0.09
N PHE A 49 -4.03 -5.49 0.42
CA PHE A 49 -2.89 -5.15 -0.44
C PHE A 49 -1.89 -6.31 -0.53
N GLU A 50 -1.72 -7.07 0.54
CA GLU A 50 -0.86 -8.26 0.47
C GLU A 50 -1.44 -9.33 -0.44
N GLN A 51 -2.76 -9.51 -0.45
CA GLN A 51 -3.41 -10.38 -1.44
C GLN A 51 -3.19 -9.87 -2.87
N THR A 52 -3.25 -8.55 -3.07
CA THR A 52 -2.91 -7.95 -4.36
C THR A 52 -1.51 -8.36 -4.81
N LEU A 53 -0.53 -8.30 -3.90
CA LEU A 53 0.85 -8.66 -4.22
C LEU A 53 1.05 -10.16 -4.47
N LYS A 54 0.28 -11.02 -3.82
CA LYS A 54 0.33 -12.46 -4.12
C LYS A 54 -0.09 -12.74 -5.56
N LEU A 55 -1.07 -12.02 -6.06
CA LEU A 55 -1.59 -12.18 -7.41
C LEU A 55 -0.80 -11.35 -8.43
N SER A 56 -0.22 -10.23 -8.01
CA SER A 56 0.51 -9.31 -8.87
C SER A 56 1.73 -8.76 -8.12
N PRO A 57 2.85 -9.54 -8.02
CA PRO A 57 4.00 -9.17 -7.19
C PRO A 57 4.73 -7.90 -7.63
N ARG A 58 4.56 -7.49 -8.88
CA ARG A 58 5.24 -6.32 -9.44
C ARG A 58 4.36 -5.07 -9.49
N SER A 59 3.35 -5.01 -8.66
CA SER A 59 2.49 -3.83 -8.55
C SER A 59 3.20 -2.73 -7.75
N ALA A 60 3.80 -1.77 -8.47
CA ALA A 60 4.49 -0.63 -7.85
C ALA A 60 3.55 0.18 -6.96
N GLU A 61 2.33 0.40 -7.42
CA GLU A 61 1.32 1.15 -6.68
C GLU A 61 0.95 0.48 -5.36
N THR A 62 0.85 -0.84 -5.36
CA THR A 62 0.53 -1.59 -4.14
C THR A 62 1.66 -1.49 -3.13
N HIS A 63 2.91 -1.63 -3.58
CA HIS A 63 4.07 -1.41 -2.71
C HIS A 63 4.09 0.01 -2.15
N PHE A 64 3.80 1.00 -2.98
CA PHE A 64 3.73 2.40 -2.54
C PHE A 64 2.67 2.57 -1.45
N ASN A 65 1.47 2.05 -1.67
CA ASN A 65 0.37 2.16 -0.70
C ASN A 65 0.69 1.43 0.60
N LEU A 66 1.31 0.26 0.53
CA LEU A 66 1.76 -0.46 1.72
C LEU A 66 2.82 0.34 2.48
N GLY A 67 3.76 0.96 1.77
CA GLY A 67 4.75 1.82 2.42
C GLY A 67 4.11 2.94 3.22
N VAL A 68 3.13 3.63 2.65
CA VAL A 68 2.38 4.69 3.32
C VAL A 68 1.60 4.16 4.52
N LEU A 69 0.94 3.01 4.39
CA LEU A 69 0.19 2.39 5.49
C LEU A 69 1.09 2.00 6.66
N TYR A 70 2.20 1.37 6.36
CA TYR A 70 3.14 0.98 7.41
C TYR A 70 3.75 2.19 8.11
N GLU A 71 4.00 3.28 7.37
CA GLU A 71 4.42 4.54 8.00
C GLU A 71 3.33 5.06 8.95
N THR A 72 2.09 5.03 8.53
CA THR A 72 0.95 5.48 9.35
C THR A 72 0.86 4.71 10.68
N ILE A 73 1.12 3.40 10.66
CA ILE A 73 1.09 2.58 11.87
C ILE A 73 2.46 2.48 12.55
N GLN A 74 3.42 3.32 12.15
CA GLN A 74 4.74 3.45 12.76
C GLN A 74 5.61 2.19 12.64
N ASN A 75 5.41 1.40 11.59
CA ASN A 75 6.28 0.27 11.28
C ASN A 75 7.31 0.70 10.23
N GLY A 76 8.40 1.30 10.70
CA GLY A 76 9.44 1.88 9.84
C GLY A 76 10.11 0.85 8.93
N ARG A 77 10.36 -0.34 9.46
CA ARG A 77 10.97 -1.43 8.68
C ARG A 77 10.18 -1.74 7.42
N GLN A 78 8.89 -2.01 7.58
CA GLN A 78 8.03 -2.35 6.46
C GLN A 78 7.77 -1.14 5.56
N ALA A 79 7.63 0.05 6.14
CA ALA A 79 7.44 1.28 5.35
C ALA A 79 8.60 1.48 4.38
N ILE A 80 9.82 1.35 4.86
CA ILE A 80 11.04 1.52 4.05
C ILE A 80 11.13 0.39 3.01
N PHE A 81 10.92 -0.86 3.44
CA PHE A 81 10.98 -2.00 2.52
C PHE A 81 10.06 -1.80 1.32
N HIS A 82 8.78 -1.53 1.58
CA HIS A 82 7.81 -1.39 0.49
C HIS A 82 8.07 -0.16 -0.38
N MET A 83 8.53 0.94 0.23
CA MET A 83 8.82 2.15 -0.54
C MET A 83 10.05 1.98 -1.45
N VAL A 84 11.06 1.21 -1.01
CA VAL A 84 12.19 0.82 -1.87
C VAL A 84 11.69 -0.01 -3.05
N GLN A 85 10.85 -1.00 -2.79
CA GLN A 85 10.29 -1.83 -3.86
C GLN A 85 9.49 -0.99 -4.87
N ALA A 86 8.66 -0.07 -4.38
CA ALA A 86 7.89 0.82 -5.24
C ALA A 86 8.81 1.65 -6.14
N GLY A 87 9.82 2.27 -5.57
CA GLY A 87 10.77 3.09 -6.32
C GLY A 87 11.49 2.31 -7.41
N ASN A 88 11.91 1.09 -7.11
CA ASN A 88 12.57 0.21 -8.08
C ASN A 88 11.63 -0.16 -9.22
N LEU A 89 10.40 -0.54 -8.91
CA LEU A 89 9.41 -0.92 -9.92
C LEU A 89 9.00 0.26 -10.81
N PHE A 90 8.82 1.45 -10.23
CA PHE A 90 8.56 2.64 -11.02
C PHE A 90 9.74 2.98 -11.94
N SER A 91 10.97 2.78 -11.44
CA SER A 91 12.18 3.00 -12.26
C SER A 91 12.23 2.03 -13.45
N GLU A 92 11.94 0.77 -13.22
CA GLU A 92 11.95 -0.26 -14.28
C GLU A 92 10.96 0.04 -15.41
N ARG A 93 9.83 0.63 -15.10
CA ARG A 93 8.84 0.98 -16.12
C ARG A 93 8.95 2.43 -16.61
N ASN A 94 10.06 3.11 -16.28
CA ASN A 94 10.34 4.49 -16.70
C ASN A 94 9.30 5.51 -16.23
N ASP A 95 8.70 5.28 -15.07
CA ASP A 95 7.75 6.20 -14.45
C ASP A 95 8.51 7.16 -13.53
N ALA A 96 9.10 8.19 -14.11
CA ALA A 96 9.97 9.13 -13.40
C ALA A 96 9.22 9.89 -12.30
N GLU A 97 7.97 10.27 -12.56
CA GLU A 97 7.16 11.03 -11.60
C GLU A 97 6.93 10.25 -10.32
N ASN A 98 6.43 9.02 -10.43
CA ASN A 98 6.13 8.18 -9.28
C ASN A 98 7.41 7.68 -8.59
N LYS A 99 8.47 7.44 -9.36
CA LYS A 99 9.79 7.15 -8.81
C LYS A 99 10.27 8.26 -7.88
N ASP A 100 10.13 9.52 -8.31
CA ASP A 100 10.53 10.66 -7.49
C ASP A 100 9.66 10.78 -6.23
N LYS A 101 8.37 10.52 -6.33
CA LYS A 101 7.48 10.50 -5.16
C LYS A 101 7.94 9.46 -4.15
N ALA A 102 8.26 8.26 -4.61
CA ALA A 102 8.74 7.18 -3.72
C ALA A 102 10.06 7.56 -3.06
N ARG A 103 10.99 8.15 -3.81
CA ARG A 103 12.29 8.59 -3.28
C ARG A 103 12.15 9.65 -2.21
N LYS A 104 11.26 10.62 -2.41
CA LYS A 104 11.03 11.68 -1.43
C LYS A 104 10.45 11.12 -0.13
N LYS A 105 9.49 10.20 -0.24
CA LYS A 105 8.94 9.52 0.93
C LYS A 105 10.00 8.69 1.64
N LEU A 106 10.82 7.97 0.90
CA LEU A 106 11.88 7.15 1.47
C LEU A 106 12.87 8.00 2.26
N LYS A 107 13.27 9.14 1.72
CA LYS A 107 14.15 10.08 2.43
C LYS A 107 13.53 10.53 3.74
N THR A 108 12.24 10.84 3.74
CA THR A 108 11.50 11.22 4.94
C THR A 108 11.48 10.07 5.96
N TYR A 109 11.25 8.84 5.50
CA TYR A 109 11.17 7.66 6.36
C TYR A 109 12.52 7.34 7.02
N TYR A 110 13.62 7.48 6.31
CA TYR A 110 14.95 7.30 6.91
C TYR A 110 15.17 8.23 8.10
N LYS A 111 14.75 9.49 7.97
CA LYS A 111 14.85 10.44 9.07
C LYS A 111 13.86 10.10 10.20
N GLN A 112 12.61 9.84 9.85
CA GLN A 112 11.52 9.60 10.80
C GLN A 112 11.80 8.39 11.68
N PHE A 113 12.34 7.31 11.08
CA PHE A 113 12.57 6.05 11.77
C PHE A 113 14.03 5.84 12.16
N ASN A 114 14.87 6.85 11.95
CA ASN A 114 16.29 6.84 12.33
C ASN A 114 17.09 5.70 11.68
N TYR A 115 16.83 5.45 10.40
CA TYR A 115 17.61 4.51 9.60
C TYR A 115 18.52 5.25 8.63
N GLN A 116 19.59 4.57 8.20
CA GLN A 116 20.54 5.11 7.23
C GLN A 116 20.35 4.47 5.86
N PRO A 117 20.54 5.26 4.78
CA PRO A 117 20.52 4.68 3.43
C PRO A 117 21.60 3.57 3.33
N GLY A 118 21.20 2.41 2.86
CA GLY A 118 22.07 1.26 2.73
C GLY A 118 22.00 0.26 3.86
N ASP A 119 21.24 0.54 4.92
CA ASP A 119 21.00 -0.45 5.96
C ASP A 119 20.28 -1.66 5.35
N PRO A 120 20.72 -2.89 5.65
CA PRO A 120 20.04 -4.06 5.12
C PRO A 120 18.62 -4.18 5.68
N PRO A 121 17.68 -4.72 4.90
CA PRO A 121 16.29 -4.89 5.35
C PRO A 121 16.15 -5.66 6.67
N SER A 122 17.10 -6.54 6.97
CA SER A 122 17.10 -7.33 8.19
C SER A 122 17.35 -6.50 9.46
N THR A 123 17.92 -5.29 9.32
CA THR A 123 18.18 -4.40 10.46
C THR A 123 17.08 -3.35 10.66
N LEU A 124 16.19 -3.23 9.70
CA LEU A 124 15.09 -2.26 9.76
C LEU A 124 13.99 -2.62 10.76
#